data_e2799a4018efdaafab09bd8287aa83dc
#
_entry.id   e2799a4018efdaafab09bd8287aa83dc
#
_cell.length_a   1.000
_cell.length_b   1.000
_cell.length_c   1.000
_cell.angle_alpha   90.00
_cell.angle_beta   90.00
_cell.angle_gamma   90.00
#
_symmetry.space_group_name_H-M   'P 1'
#
loop_
_entity.id
_entity.type
_entity.pdbx_description
1 polymer ?
#
loop_
_entity_poly.entity_id
_entity_poly.type
_entity_poly.pdbx_seq_one_letter_code
_entity_poly.pdbx_strand_id
1 'polypeptide(L)'
;PLAFSSGELAAIQEIWKRVSEDYAPWEVDVTTEEPPLESLRKTTTTDTAYGIRMVIGGSSYDWFGQGAGGVAYLNSFSWNSDTPAFVFPAQLGNGFPKYVAEAVSHEAGHTVSLSHDGVSGGAAYYAGHANWAPIMGVGYYNAVTQFSKGEYTDANNTEDDIAKIDGFIPRSPDLAGNDIITAVPLSGTTLSATGIVERASDADLYRIDAGAGTLTVTAGTASPDANVDITLSLYDGTGTLVGSANPATLGSTLAATVPGGTYYVAVDGTGVGTGATGYTDYASLGQFSLNGTVAAPVGLPPVVSVGATVPASGLAVSFSSAGSSDPDGGALIYDWDFGNGATSAAANPTYTYGAPGTYTVSLVVIDASGLSRAAATTVTVVAATPVVYVAGITMSKVVSSRGTQARAVVTVRDGSGNLVPNITVNGKWSGLTSSNVSGKTGATGTVTLSSAVTKANGTFVFTVSGLSGAGYVYNAALNTVTSGSIVK
;
A
#
# COMPACT_ATOMS: atom_id res chain seq x y z
N PRO A 1 -43.05 29.04 3.89
CA PRO A 1 -43.12 29.20 2.46
C PRO A 1 -43.48 27.86 1.84
N LEU A 2 -44.25 27.96 0.77
CA LEU A 2 -44.70 26.75 0.08
C LEU A 2 -43.69 26.27 -0.96
N ALA A 3 -42.67 27.08 -1.26
CA ALA A 3 -41.55 26.72 -2.18
C ALA A 3 -40.37 27.66 -1.93
N PHE A 4 -39.16 27.15 -2.19
CA PHE A 4 -37.94 27.98 -2.20
C PHE A 4 -37.94 28.92 -3.40
N SER A 5 -37.42 30.13 -3.22
CA SER A 5 -37.10 31.04 -4.33
C SER A 5 -35.92 30.53 -5.17
N SER A 6 -35.74 31.06 -6.39
CA SER A 6 -34.57 30.68 -7.20
C SER A 6 -33.23 31.02 -6.55
N GLY A 7 -33.18 32.09 -5.74
CA GLY A 7 -31.98 32.45 -4.97
C GLY A 7 -31.69 31.46 -3.85
N GLU A 8 -32.71 31.02 -3.14
CA GLU A 8 -32.55 29.98 -2.08
C GLU A 8 -32.16 28.64 -2.67
N LEU A 9 -32.73 28.24 -3.82
CA LEU A 9 -32.30 27.02 -4.51
C LEU A 9 -30.85 27.09 -4.96
N ALA A 10 -30.39 28.24 -5.48
CA ALA A 10 -28.97 28.42 -5.83
C ALA A 10 -28.07 28.37 -4.60
N ALA A 11 -28.48 28.94 -3.47
CA ALA A 11 -27.73 28.85 -2.21
C ALA A 11 -27.66 27.42 -1.68
N ILE A 12 -28.76 26.66 -1.74
CA ILE A 12 -28.77 25.23 -1.34
C ILE A 12 -27.80 24.43 -2.21
N GLN A 13 -27.78 24.65 -3.52
CA GLN A 13 -26.84 23.97 -4.43
C GLN A 13 -25.39 24.35 -4.16
N GLU A 14 -25.11 25.61 -3.83
CA GLU A 14 -23.76 26.05 -3.47
C GLU A 14 -23.30 25.42 -2.15
N ILE A 15 -24.14 25.43 -1.11
CA ILE A 15 -23.85 24.78 0.17
C ILE A 15 -23.57 23.30 -0.04
N TRP A 16 -24.44 22.61 -0.80
CA TRP A 16 -24.26 21.20 -1.09
C TRP A 16 -22.91 20.90 -1.77
N LYS A 17 -22.53 21.68 -2.79
CA LYS A 17 -21.25 21.48 -3.49
C LYS A 17 -20.04 21.60 -2.57
N ARG A 18 -20.04 22.60 -1.68
CA ARG A 18 -18.95 22.83 -0.71
C ARG A 18 -18.82 21.69 0.28
N VAL A 19 -19.93 21.28 0.90
CA VAL A 19 -19.93 20.16 1.84
C VAL A 19 -19.58 18.84 1.14
N SER A 20 -20.04 18.65 -0.11
CA SER A 20 -19.66 17.46 -0.89
C SER A 20 -18.18 17.41 -1.22
N GLU A 21 -17.51 18.55 -1.38
CA GLU A 21 -16.07 18.61 -1.54
C GLU A 21 -15.32 18.26 -0.25
N ASP A 22 -15.75 18.82 0.87
CA ASP A 22 -15.12 18.55 2.19
C ASP A 22 -15.11 17.06 2.54
N TYR A 23 -16.14 16.32 2.13
CA TYR A 23 -16.29 14.90 2.43
C TYR A 23 -16.06 13.98 1.21
N ALA A 24 -15.63 14.52 0.07
CA ALA A 24 -15.35 13.73 -1.14
C ALA A 24 -14.37 12.57 -0.95
N PRO A 25 -13.35 12.65 -0.07
CA PRO A 25 -12.42 11.55 0.16
C PRO A 25 -13.04 10.30 0.81
N TRP A 26 -14.29 10.34 1.25
CA TRP A 26 -14.96 9.24 1.96
C TRP A 26 -16.20 8.73 1.24
N GLU A 27 -16.55 7.46 1.48
CA GLU A 27 -17.77 6.83 0.96
C GLU A 27 -19.03 7.36 1.69
N VAL A 28 -19.34 8.65 1.50
CA VAL A 28 -20.53 9.30 2.03
C VAL A 28 -21.28 10.02 0.93
N ASP A 29 -22.59 9.81 0.86
CA ASP A 29 -23.49 10.53 -0.04
C ASP A 29 -23.98 11.81 0.65
N VAL A 30 -23.39 12.95 0.28
CA VAL A 30 -23.88 14.28 0.68
C VAL A 30 -25.01 14.68 -0.24
N THR A 31 -26.24 14.68 0.25
CA THR A 31 -27.44 14.86 -0.55
C THR A 31 -28.40 15.92 0.02
N THR A 32 -29.18 16.56 -0.84
CA THR A 32 -30.31 17.43 -0.49
C THR A 32 -31.65 16.68 -0.57
N GLU A 33 -31.64 15.42 -0.98
CA GLU A 33 -32.83 14.57 -0.99
C GLU A 33 -33.05 13.96 0.40
N GLU A 34 -34.33 13.89 0.84
CA GLU A 34 -34.66 13.30 2.11
C GLU A 34 -34.52 11.77 2.07
N PRO A 35 -33.57 11.17 2.80
CA PRO A 35 -33.40 9.72 2.81
C PRO A 35 -34.48 9.05 3.68
N PRO A 36 -34.70 7.73 3.50
CA PRO A 36 -35.50 6.94 4.43
C PRO A 36 -34.95 7.07 5.87
N LEU A 37 -35.84 7.10 6.86
CA LEU A 37 -35.46 7.23 8.28
C LEU A 37 -34.42 6.14 8.71
N GLU A 38 -34.51 4.95 8.15
CA GLU A 38 -33.57 3.86 8.44
C GLU A 38 -32.14 4.20 8.05
N SER A 39 -31.94 5.00 7.00
CA SER A 39 -30.61 5.48 6.56
C SER A 39 -30.06 6.63 7.40
N LEU A 40 -30.78 7.10 8.42
CA LEU A 40 -30.36 8.14 9.39
C LEU A 40 -29.99 7.54 10.74
N ARG A 41 -29.84 6.22 10.86
CA ARG A 41 -29.50 5.56 12.11
C ARG A 41 -28.79 4.24 11.89
N LYS A 42 -27.77 3.96 12.67
CA LYS A 42 -27.07 2.67 12.66
C LYS A 42 -27.82 1.67 13.55
N THR A 43 -28.54 0.75 12.95
CA THR A 43 -29.41 -0.18 13.69
C THR A 43 -28.67 -1.41 14.21
N THR A 44 -27.58 -1.82 13.56
CA THR A 44 -26.71 -2.95 13.96
C THR A 44 -25.23 -2.64 13.71
N THR A 45 -24.35 -3.48 14.21
CA THR A 45 -22.90 -3.36 13.96
C THR A 45 -22.52 -3.66 12.51
N THR A 46 -23.37 -4.35 11.75
CA THR A 46 -23.17 -4.69 10.34
C THR A 46 -23.95 -3.77 9.40
N ASP A 47 -24.64 -2.77 9.93
CA ASP A 47 -25.36 -1.78 9.15
C ASP A 47 -24.37 -0.85 8.45
N THR A 48 -24.44 -0.77 7.13
CA THR A 48 -23.58 0.05 6.27
C THR A 48 -24.32 1.23 5.63
N ALA A 49 -25.64 1.36 5.85
CA ALA A 49 -26.49 2.40 5.27
C ALA A 49 -27.03 3.31 6.38
N TYR A 50 -26.19 4.15 6.92
CA TYR A 50 -26.56 5.10 7.99
C TYR A 50 -25.88 6.47 7.78
N GLY A 51 -26.38 7.51 8.43
CA GLY A 51 -25.86 8.86 8.27
C GLY A 51 -26.46 9.85 9.26
N ILE A 52 -26.28 11.13 8.99
CA ILE A 52 -26.72 12.24 9.85
C ILE A 52 -27.56 13.23 9.04
N ARG A 53 -28.58 13.77 9.66
CA ARG A 53 -29.38 14.86 9.10
C ARG A 53 -28.82 16.21 9.53
N MET A 54 -28.50 17.08 8.58
CA MET A 54 -28.10 18.46 8.79
C MET A 54 -29.29 19.36 8.56
N VAL A 55 -29.83 19.96 9.63
CA VAL A 55 -31.00 20.85 9.55
C VAL A 55 -30.52 22.30 9.49
N ILE A 56 -30.76 22.96 8.36
CA ILE A 56 -30.38 24.36 8.14
C ILE A 56 -31.62 25.25 8.28
N GLY A 57 -31.63 26.13 9.28
CA GLY A 57 -32.77 27.01 9.48
C GLY A 57 -32.77 27.78 10.81
N GLY A 58 -33.55 28.85 10.87
CA GLY A 58 -33.82 29.62 12.09
C GLY A 58 -32.64 30.40 12.64
N SER A 59 -32.71 30.66 13.95
CA SER A 59 -31.72 31.40 14.72
C SER A 59 -31.42 30.66 16.04
N SER A 60 -30.14 30.57 16.41
CA SER A 60 -29.73 30.01 17.70
C SER A 60 -30.27 30.83 18.91
N TYR A 61 -30.47 32.13 18.73
CA TYR A 61 -31.05 32.97 19.78
C TYR A 61 -32.50 32.57 20.13
N ASP A 62 -33.26 32.15 19.09
CA ASP A 62 -34.65 31.70 19.30
C ASP A 62 -34.69 30.32 19.98
N TRP A 63 -33.61 29.58 19.89
CA TRP A 63 -33.55 28.20 20.40
C TRP A 63 -33.00 28.12 21.81
N PHE A 64 -31.86 28.76 22.08
CA PHE A 64 -31.18 28.66 23.38
C PHE A 64 -30.59 30.00 23.89
N GLY A 65 -30.96 31.11 23.27
CA GLY A 65 -30.70 32.46 23.78
C GLY A 65 -29.28 32.98 23.65
N GLN A 66 -28.42 32.31 22.88
CA GLN A 66 -27.04 32.74 22.61
C GLN A 66 -26.64 32.48 21.17
N GLY A 67 -25.58 33.19 20.69
CA GLY A 67 -25.11 33.10 19.31
C GLY A 67 -24.30 31.84 19.11
N ALA A 68 -24.68 31.04 18.06
CA ALA A 68 -23.90 29.93 17.54
C ALA A 68 -24.18 29.78 16.04
N GLY A 69 -23.17 29.36 15.25
CA GLY A 69 -23.35 29.03 13.84
C GLY A 69 -24.08 27.71 13.64
N GLY A 70 -23.84 26.74 14.50
CA GLY A 70 -24.48 25.44 14.51
C GLY A 70 -24.39 24.77 15.87
N VAL A 71 -24.91 23.56 15.97
CA VAL A 71 -24.79 22.66 17.12
C VAL A 71 -24.98 21.21 16.70
N ALA A 72 -24.10 20.32 17.16
CA ALA A 72 -24.19 18.88 16.96
C ALA A 72 -23.87 18.10 18.25
N TYR A 73 -24.34 16.87 18.31
CA TYR A 73 -23.89 15.93 19.32
C TYR A 73 -22.62 15.23 18.86
N LEU A 74 -21.58 15.23 19.71
CA LEU A 74 -20.37 14.48 19.45
C LEU A 74 -20.66 12.99 19.28
N ASN A 75 -20.02 12.36 18.28
CA ASN A 75 -20.11 10.91 18.04
C ASN A 75 -21.53 10.42 17.66
N SER A 76 -22.40 11.28 17.16
CA SER A 76 -23.80 10.92 16.87
C SER A 76 -24.00 10.26 15.49
N PHE A 77 -23.02 10.32 14.58
CA PHE A 77 -23.11 9.79 13.23
C PHE A 77 -23.51 8.30 13.18
N SER A 78 -23.06 7.52 14.16
CA SER A 78 -23.32 6.08 14.23
C SER A 78 -24.34 5.69 15.32
N TRP A 79 -25.20 6.61 15.76
CA TRP A 79 -26.23 6.29 16.75
C TRP A 79 -27.42 5.56 16.14
N ASN A 80 -28.10 4.74 16.95
CA ASN A 80 -29.36 4.09 16.57
C ASN A 80 -30.56 5.02 16.80
N SER A 81 -30.45 6.27 16.39
CA SER A 81 -31.50 7.28 16.44
C SER A 81 -31.23 8.36 15.41
N ASP A 82 -32.28 8.87 14.76
CA ASP A 82 -32.18 10.10 13.98
C ASP A 82 -31.91 11.26 14.94
N THR A 83 -30.68 11.73 14.99
CA THR A 83 -30.20 12.77 15.90
C THR A 83 -29.60 13.90 15.07
N PRO A 84 -30.43 14.82 14.54
CA PRO A 84 -29.95 15.86 13.62
C PRO A 84 -28.95 16.81 14.28
N ALA A 85 -27.99 17.29 13.47
CA ALA A 85 -27.26 18.50 13.75
C ALA A 85 -27.99 19.72 13.16
N PHE A 86 -27.75 20.89 13.72
CA PHE A 86 -28.45 22.11 13.33
C PHE A 86 -27.46 23.21 12.96
N VAL A 87 -27.79 23.95 11.90
CA VAL A 87 -27.03 25.12 11.43
C VAL A 87 -27.96 26.30 11.33
N PHE A 88 -27.56 27.46 11.87
CA PHE A 88 -28.40 28.64 12.04
C PHE A 88 -28.00 29.77 11.06
N PRO A 89 -28.64 29.87 9.89
CA PRO A 89 -28.29 30.85 8.86
C PRO A 89 -28.34 32.29 9.34
N ALA A 90 -29.20 32.63 10.31
CA ALA A 90 -29.32 33.99 10.85
C ALA A 90 -28.00 34.50 11.47
N GLN A 91 -27.15 33.60 12.00
CA GLN A 91 -25.83 33.90 12.55
C GLN A 91 -24.69 33.79 11.52
N LEU A 92 -25.00 33.30 10.35
CA LEU A 92 -24.02 32.98 9.29
C LEU A 92 -24.19 33.92 8.08
N GLY A 93 -23.99 35.23 8.31
CA GLY A 93 -24.15 36.26 7.27
C GLY A 93 -25.55 36.31 6.67
N ASN A 94 -26.59 36.00 7.48
CA ASN A 94 -27.97 35.90 7.06
C ASN A 94 -28.19 34.90 5.91
N GLY A 95 -27.55 33.73 6.02
CA GLY A 95 -27.65 32.63 5.04
C GLY A 95 -26.65 32.75 3.89
N PHE A 96 -25.50 33.40 4.10
CA PHE A 96 -24.45 33.45 3.08
C PHE A 96 -23.91 32.02 2.84
N PRO A 97 -23.99 31.48 1.59
CA PRO A 97 -23.81 30.07 1.32
C PRO A 97 -22.49 29.50 1.85
N LYS A 98 -21.36 30.23 1.66
CA LYS A 98 -20.05 29.77 2.18
C LYS A 98 -20.08 29.59 3.70
N TYR A 99 -20.59 30.56 4.45
CA TYR A 99 -20.60 30.48 5.92
C TYR A 99 -21.51 29.35 6.43
N VAL A 100 -22.61 29.12 5.72
CA VAL A 100 -23.52 28.01 6.05
C VAL A 100 -22.85 26.67 5.76
N ALA A 101 -22.16 26.54 4.62
CA ALA A 101 -21.43 25.32 4.26
C ALA A 101 -20.33 24.99 5.27
N GLU A 102 -19.49 25.97 5.60
CA GLU A 102 -18.44 25.80 6.65
C GLU A 102 -19.03 25.32 7.99
N ALA A 103 -20.16 25.90 8.41
CA ALA A 103 -20.83 25.45 9.61
C ALA A 103 -21.43 24.06 9.46
N VAL A 104 -21.96 23.67 8.28
CA VAL A 104 -22.45 22.32 8.03
C VAL A 104 -21.31 21.30 8.15
N SER A 105 -20.18 21.55 7.49
CA SER A 105 -19.02 20.65 7.56
C SER A 105 -18.43 20.56 8.96
N HIS A 106 -18.37 21.67 9.69
CA HIS A 106 -17.95 21.72 11.09
C HIS A 106 -18.87 20.88 11.99
N GLU A 107 -20.18 21.08 11.93
CA GLU A 107 -21.14 20.33 12.74
C GLU A 107 -21.17 18.84 12.35
N ALA A 108 -21.02 18.51 11.07
CA ALA A 108 -20.87 17.13 10.62
C ALA A 108 -19.58 16.50 11.21
N GLY A 109 -18.48 17.24 11.28
CA GLY A 109 -17.24 16.84 11.94
C GLY A 109 -17.46 16.44 13.41
N HIS A 110 -18.25 17.19 14.16
CA HIS A 110 -18.62 16.81 15.53
C HIS A 110 -19.34 15.47 15.59
N THR A 111 -20.20 15.17 14.62
CA THR A 111 -20.93 13.90 14.63
C THR A 111 -20.02 12.69 14.45
N VAL A 112 -18.85 12.85 13.83
CA VAL A 112 -17.77 11.86 13.71
C VAL A 112 -16.64 12.07 14.73
N SER A 113 -16.97 12.72 15.88
CA SER A 113 -16.12 12.86 17.06
C SER A 113 -14.98 13.88 16.97
N LEU A 114 -15.00 14.81 16.02
CA LEU A 114 -14.00 15.86 15.96
C LEU A 114 -14.25 16.93 17.03
N SER A 115 -13.18 17.46 17.61
CA SER A 115 -13.17 18.56 18.56
C SER A 115 -12.78 19.87 17.86
N HIS A 116 -13.01 21.02 18.52
CA HIS A 116 -12.65 22.32 17.96
C HIS A 116 -11.13 22.48 17.82
N ASP A 117 -10.73 23.10 16.74
CA ASP A 117 -9.41 23.62 16.48
C ASP A 117 -9.30 25.08 16.94
N GLY A 118 -8.53 25.31 17.98
CA GLY A 118 -8.31 26.63 18.58
C GLY A 118 -6.83 26.88 18.83
N VAL A 119 -6.54 27.89 19.65
CA VAL A 119 -5.18 28.32 20.02
C VAL A 119 -4.94 28.11 21.50
N SER A 120 -3.84 27.49 21.89
CA SER A 120 -3.46 27.27 23.29
C SER A 120 -3.36 28.58 24.06
N GLY A 121 -4.21 28.72 25.09
CA GLY A 121 -4.31 29.96 25.89
C GLY A 121 -4.91 31.16 25.16
N GLY A 122 -5.53 30.95 23.98
CA GLY A 122 -6.09 31.96 23.12
C GLY A 122 -7.53 31.67 22.68
N ALA A 123 -7.82 31.85 21.40
CA ALA A 123 -9.14 31.66 20.81
C ALA A 123 -9.57 30.19 20.82
N ALA A 124 -10.86 29.96 21.15
CA ALA A 124 -11.47 28.62 21.13
C ALA A 124 -11.57 28.04 19.70
N TYR A 125 -11.59 28.91 18.68
CA TYR A 125 -11.64 28.57 17.27
C TYR A 125 -10.51 29.28 16.54
N TYR A 126 -9.72 28.56 15.79
CA TYR A 126 -8.66 29.14 15.00
C TYR A 126 -9.21 29.72 13.70
N ALA A 127 -8.94 31.00 13.45
CA ALA A 127 -9.45 31.71 12.28
C ALA A 127 -8.58 31.52 10.99
N GLY A 128 -7.54 30.71 11.10
CA GLY A 128 -6.65 30.42 9.98
C GLY A 128 -5.54 31.46 9.78
N HIS A 129 -4.74 31.22 8.73
CA HIS A 129 -3.66 32.09 8.26
C HIS A 129 -3.38 31.83 6.78
N ALA A 130 -2.70 32.75 6.09
CA ALA A 130 -2.26 32.57 4.69
C ALA A 130 -3.35 31.96 3.77
N ASN A 131 -4.59 32.39 3.92
CA ASN A 131 -5.76 31.94 3.14
C ASN A 131 -6.25 30.51 3.46
N TRP A 132 -5.73 29.87 4.49
CA TRP A 132 -6.12 28.54 4.98
C TRP A 132 -6.70 28.60 6.40
N ALA A 133 -7.67 27.74 6.69
CA ALA A 133 -8.16 27.47 8.03
C ALA A 133 -8.60 26.02 8.20
N PRO A 134 -8.55 25.46 9.44
CA PRO A 134 -9.14 24.16 9.71
C PRO A 134 -10.67 24.23 9.72
N ILE A 135 -11.35 23.20 9.23
CA ILE A 135 -12.83 23.06 9.24
C ILE A 135 -13.36 23.11 10.69
N MET A 136 -12.64 22.47 11.63
CA MET A 136 -13.04 22.49 13.05
C MET A 136 -12.66 23.79 13.77
N GLY A 137 -12.11 24.79 13.05
CA GLY A 137 -11.90 26.16 13.46
C GLY A 137 -13.00 27.10 12.97
N VAL A 138 -12.60 28.25 12.40
CA VAL A 138 -13.48 29.28 11.82
C VAL A 138 -12.96 29.71 10.43
N GLY A 139 -13.36 28.97 9.39
CA GLY A 139 -12.85 29.11 8.01
C GLY A 139 -13.55 30.16 7.14
N TYR A 140 -14.55 30.89 7.61
CA TYR A 140 -15.45 31.72 6.81
C TYR A 140 -14.78 32.68 5.83
N TYR A 141 -13.59 33.17 6.16
CA TYR A 141 -12.88 34.20 5.38
C TYR A 141 -11.67 33.66 4.62
N ASN A 142 -11.39 32.36 4.70
CA ASN A 142 -10.26 31.72 4.03
C ASN A 142 -10.73 31.06 2.73
N ALA A 143 -9.84 30.98 1.73
CA ALA A 143 -10.17 30.37 0.45
C ALA A 143 -10.04 28.84 0.48
N VAL A 144 -9.22 28.31 1.38
CA VAL A 144 -8.99 26.87 1.57
C VAL A 144 -9.38 26.51 2.99
N THR A 145 -10.29 25.56 3.14
CA THR A 145 -10.67 24.99 4.43
C THR A 145 -10.47 23.48 4.38
N GLN A 146 -9.78 22.92 5.38
CA GLN A 146 -9.39 21.52 5.37
C GLN A 146 -9.51 20.93 6.78
N PHE A 147 -9.58 19.62 6.89
CA PHE A 147 -9.39 18.94 8.15
C PHE A 147 -7.94 19.10 8.63
N SER A 148 -7.72 19.01 9.95
CA SER A 148 -6.44 19.35 10.58
C SER A 148 -5.96 18.22 11.52
N LYS A 149 -4.68 18.25 11.83
CA LYS A 149 -4.09 17.53 12.98
C LYS A 149 -3.25 18.48 13.85
N GLY A 150 -3.65 19.75 13.88
CA GLY A 150 -2.97 20.79 14.67
C GLY A 150 -1.65 21.25 14.06
N GLU A 151 -1.54 21.35 12.75
CA GLU A 151 -0.29 21.70 12.04
C GLU A 151 0.04 23.19 12.02
N TYR A 152 -0.75 24.02 12.70
CA TYR A 152 -0.56 25.45 12.83
C TYR A 152 0.05 25.84 14.18
N THR A 153 0.59 27.06 14.25
CA THR A 153 1.28 27.55 15.45
C THR A 153 0.32 27.62 16.64
N ASP A 154 0.79 27.13 17.79
CA ASP A 154 0.07 27.14 19.08
C ASP A 154 -1.28 26.40 19.05
N ALA A 155 -1.44 25.39 18.22
CA ALA A 155 -2.63 24.56 18.18
C ALA A 155 -2.97 24.01 19.59
N ASN A 156 -4.24 24.10 19.99
CA ASN A 156 -4.71 23.53 21.24
C ASN A 156 -5.29 22.12 21.08
N ASN A 157 -5.55 21.72 19.83
CA ASN A 157 -5.99 20.41 19.40
C ASN A 157 -4.98 19.84 18.40
N THR A 158 -4.58 18.58 18.60
CA THR A 158 -3.66 17.85 17.72
C THR A 158 -4.23 16.48 17.38
N GLU A 159 -5.55 16.33 17.44
CA GLU A 159 -6.20 15.11 17.00
C GLU A 159 -6.04 14.98 15.48
N ASP A 160 -5.92 13.75 15.01
CA ASP A 160 -5.88 13.44 13.59
C ASP A 160 -7.33 13.33 13.09
N ASP A 161 -7.84 14.44 12.53
CA ASP A 161 -9.24 14.54 12.07
C ASP A 161 -9.55 13.48 11.03
N ILE A 162 -8.64 13.29 10.07
CA ILE A 162 -8.77 12.32 8.99
C ILE A 162 -8.85 10.90 9.55
N ALA A 163 -7.96 10.52 10.46
CA ALA A 163 -7.99 9.21 11.09
C ALA A 163 -9.26 8.98 11.93
N LYS A 164 -9.81 10.04 12.55
CA LYS A 164 -11.10 9.95 13.24
C LYS A 164 -12.26 9.73 12.29
N ILE A 165 -12.34 10.48 11.20
CA ILE A 165 -13.40 10.29 10.17
C ILE A 165 -13.30 8.87 9.60
N ASP A 166 -12.10 8.36 9.31
CA ASP A 166 -11.85 7.00 8.83
C ASP A 166 -12.38 5.90 9.78
N GLY A 167 -12.50 6.23 11.07
CA GLY A 167 -13.11 5.35 12.06
C GLY A 167 -14.64 5.23 11.95
N PHE A 168 -15.31 6.13 11.23
CA PHE A 168 -16.75 6.17 11.03
C PHE A 168 -17.16 5.86 9.59
N ILE A 169 -16.42 6.39 8.62
CA ILE A 169 -16.74 6.37 7.18
C ILE A 169 -15.54 5.81 6.42
N PRO A 170 -15.70 4.75 5.62
CA PRO A 170 -14.62 4.24 4.77
C PRO A 170 -14.12 5.30 3.79
N ARG A 171 -12.85 5.18 3.37
CA ARG A 171 -12.31 5.97 2.27
C ARG A 171 -12.92 5.57 0.96
N SER A 172 -13.10 6.55 0.07
CA SER A 172 -13.42 6.30 -1.33
C SER A 172 -12.38 5.37 -1.96
N PRO A 173 -12.79 4.46 -2.86
CA PRO A 173 -11.84 3.59 -3.55
C PRO A 173 -10.91 4.42 -4.44
N ASP A 174 -9.61 4.13 -4.39
CA ASP A 174 -8.66 4.59 -5.39
C ASP A 174 -9.02 3.94 -6.75
N LEU A 175 -9.34 4.77 -7.74
CA LEU A 175 -9.80 4.33 -9.06
C LEU A 175 -8.72 4.47 -10.14
N ALA A 176 -7.67 5.25 -9.91
CA ALA A 176 -6.66 5.53 -10.92
C ALA A 176 -5.30 4.86 -10.63
N GLY A 177 -5.11 4.37 -9.41
CA GLY A 177 -3.91 3.67 -8.96
C GLY A 177 -2.64 4.51 -8.97
N ASN A 178 -1.67 4.11 -8.16
CA ASN A 178 -0.47 4.90 -7.83
C ASN A 178 0.78 4.51 -8.64
N ASP A 179 0.67 3.65 -9.64
CA ASP A 179 1.80 3.18 -10.43
C ASP A 179 1.47 2.98 -11.91
N ILE A 180 2.50 2.79 -12.73
CA ILE A 180 2.37 2.65 -14.19
C ILE A 180 1.59 1.41 -14.63
N ILE A 181 1.39 0.43 -13.76
CA ILE A 181 0.68 -0.82 -14.05
C ILE A 181 -0.81 -0.62 -13.84
N THR A 182 -1.18 0.14 -12.81
CA THR A 182 -2.55 0.44 -12.41
C THR A 182 -3.08 1.73 -13.05
N ALA A 183 -2.23 2.49 -13.75
CA ALA A 183 -2.59 3.76 -14.39
C ALA A 183 -3.77 3.62 -15.36
N VAL A 184 -4.74 4.53 -15.25
CA VAL A 184 -5.95 4.57 -16.09
C VAL A 184 -5.61 5.10 -17.48
N PRO A 185 -5.95 4.38 -18.56
CA PRO A 185 -5.67 4.85 -19.92
C PRO A 185 -6.60 6.00 -20.33
N LEU A 186 -6.03 7.11 -20.81
CA LEU A 186 -6.72 8.16 -21.52
C LEU A 186 -6.53 7.96 -23.04
N SER A 187 -7.62 7.97 -23.77
CA SER A 187 -7.62 7.67 -25.20
C SER A 187 -7.93 8.90 -26.06
N GLY A 188 -7.35 8.93 -27.26
CA GLY A 188 -7.55 10.00 -28.23
C GLY A 188 -6.60 11.17 -28.06
N THR A 189 -6.85 12.26 -28.82
CA THR A 189 -6.00 13.47 -28.83
C THR A 189 -6.54 14.58 -27.91
N THR A 190 -7.77 14.44 -27.44
CA THR A 190 -8.39 15.25 -26.39
C THR A 190 -8.58 14.37 -25.18
N LEU A 191 -7.91 14.71 -24.11
CA LEU A 191 -7.87 13.93 -22.87
C LEU A 191 -8.91 14.47 -21.90
N SER A 192 -9.61 13.61 -21.18
CA SER A 192 -10.54 14.00 -20.12
C SER A 192 -10.67 12.87 -19.09
N ALA A 193 -10.61 13.23 -17.82
CA ALA A 193 -10.92 12.38 -16.68
C ALA A 193 -11.46 13.20 -15.52
N THR A 194 -12.03 12.54 -14.53
CA THR A 194 -12.33 13.10 -13.21
C THR A 194 -11.85 12.10 -12.17
N GLY A 195 -11.42 12.58 -11.02
CA GLY A 195 -10.95 11.74 -9.91
C GLY A 195 -11.12 12.45 -8.59
N ILE A 196 -10.67 11.78 -7.55
CA ILE A 196 -10.61 12.28 -6.18
C ILE A 196 -9.24 11.92 -5.65
N VAL A 197 -8.51 12.87 -5.11
CA VAL A 197 -7.34 12.58 -4.28
C VAL A 197 -7.86 12.20 -2.90
N GLU A 198 -7.85 10.92 -2.54
CA GLU A 198 -8.46 10.44 -1.30
C GLU A 198 -7.49 10.43 -0.12
N ARG A 199 -6.20 10.38 -0.35
CA ARG A 199 -5.15 10.27 0.68
C ARG A 199 -3.96 11.14 0.31
N ALA A 200 -3.26 11.66 1.31
CA ALA A 200 -2.02 12.40 1.11
C ALA A 200 -0.85 11.56 0.52
N SER A 201 -0.99 10.24 0.51
CA SER A 201 -0.02 9.33 -0.11
C SER A 201 -0.47 8.81 -1.48
N ASP A 202 -1.54 9.38 -1.99
CA ASP A 202 -2.22 8.96 -3.20
C ASP A 202 -1.87 9.86 -4.37
N ALA A 203 -1.58 9.24 -5.52
CA ALA A 203 -1.29 9.95 -6.76
C ALA A 203 -2.00 9.23 -7.92
N ASP A 204 -3.09 9.81 -8.38
CA ASP A 204 -3.86 9.28 -9.51
C ASP A 204 -3.06 9.28 -10.81
N LEU A 205 -2.65 8.11 -11.31
CA LEU A 205 -1.90 7.98 -12.54
C LEU A 205 -2.78 7.72 -13.76
N TYR A 206 -2.57 8.54 -14.78
CA TYR A 206 -3.23 8.40 -16.09
C TYR A 206 -2.20 8.14 -17.17
N ARG A 207 -2.43 7.07 -17.98
CA ARG A 207 -1.58 6.72 -19.12
C ARG A 207 -2.04 7.41 -20.40
N ILE A 208 -1.10 7.96 -21.15
CA ILE A 208 -1.32 8.69 -22.40
C ILE A 208 -0.38 8.14 -23.47
N ASP A 209 -0.93 7.69 -24.60
CA ASP A 209 -0.15 7.36 -25.79
C ASP A 209 -0.10 8.59 -26.71
N ALA A 210 1.09 9.15 -26.92
CA ALA A 210 1.30 10.44 -27.59
C ALA A 210 2.14 10.30 -28.85
N GLY A 211 1.80 11.07 -29.88
CA GLY A 211 2.71 11.39 -30.98
C GLY A 211 3.71 12.49 -30.57
N ALA A 212 4.77 12.66 -31.37
CA ALA A 212 5.73 13.73 -31.16
C ALA A 212 5.08 15.10 -31.25
N GLY A 213 5.31 15.97 -30.28
CA GLY A 213 4.72 17.31 -30.23
C GLY A 213 4.52 17.84 -28.83
N THR A 214 3.62 18.81 -28.67
CA THR A 214 3.28 19.35 -27.36
C THR A 214 2.18 18.51 -26.70
N LEU A 215 2.46 17.99 -25.50
CA LEU A 215 1.49 17.42 -24.59
C LEU A 215 1.11 18.50 -23.58
N THR A 216 -0.17 18.76 -23.41
CA THR A 216 -0.68 19.69 -22.40
C THR A 216 -1.75 19.01 -21.59
N VAL A 217 -1.65 19.10 -20.25
CA VAL A 217 -2.67 18.65 -19.31
C VAL A 217 -2.94 19.75 -18.29
N THR A 218 -4.21 19.89 -17.93
CA THR A 218 -4.69 20.80 -16.90
C THR A 218 -5.55 20.03 -15.92
N ALA A 219 -5.21 20.05 -14.66
CA ALA A 219 -6.05 19.58 -13.57
C ALA A 219 -6.75 20.79 -12.93
N GLY A 220 -8.07 20.79 -13.01
CA GLY A 220 -8.93 21.76 -12.35
C GLY A 220 -9.52 21.18 -11.08
N THR A 221 -9.62 21.97 -10.04
CA THR A 221 -10.20 21.60 -8.75
C THR A 221 -11.71 21.83 -8.71
N ALA A 222 -12.39 21.35 -7.69
CA ALA A 222 -13.81 21.62 -7.47
C ALA A 222 -14.12 23.12 -7.42
N SER A 223 -15.31 23.50 -7.82
CA SER A 223 -15.79 24.88 -7.76
C SER A 223 -17.26 24.90 -7.30
N PRO A 224 -17.61 25.71 -6.31
CA PRO A 224 -16.79 26.72 -5.62
C PRO A 224 -15.95 26.18 -4.50
N ASP A 225 -15.11 26.12 -3.90
CA ASP A 225 -14.43 25.67 -2.68
C ASP A 225 -13.66 24.36 -2.88
N ALA A 226 -12.45 24.47 -3.38
CA ALA A 226 -11.57 23.33 -3.49
C ALA A 226 -10.73 23.14 -2.22
N ASN A 227 -10.61 21.91 -1.79
CA ASN A 227 -9.74 21.53 -0.66
C ASN A 227 -8.40 20.96 -1.13
N VAL A 228 -8.34 20.43 -2.35
CA VAL A 228 -7.11 19.89 -2.93
C VAL A 228 -6.31 21.00 -3.64
N ASP A 229 -5.01 21.06 -3.34
CA ASP A 229 -4.00 21.81 -4.07
C ASP A 229 -3.20 20.84 -4.94
N ILE A 230 -3.30 20.98 -6.25
CA ILE A 230 -2.86 19.98 -7.21
C ILE A 230 -1.45 20.23 -7.71
N THR A 231 -0.57 19.24 -7.55
CA THR A 231 0.64 19.11 -8.35
C THR A 231 0.43 18.12 -9.50
N LEU A 232 0.96 18.45 -10.68
CA LEU A 232 1.03 17.55 -11.83
C LEU A 232 2.46 17.10 -12.05
N SER A 233 2.67 15.80 -12.25
CA SER A 233 3.95 15.24 -12.67
C SER A 233 3.77 14.40 -13.93
N LEU A 234 4.67 14.59 -14.91
CA LEU A 234 4.70 13.84 -16.17
C LEU A 234 5.90 12.89 -16.15
N TYR A 235 5.65 11.62 -16.39
CA TYR A 235 6.67 10.58 -16.52
C TYR A 235 6.65 9.99 -17.93
N ASP A 236 7.79 9.50 -18.39
CA ASP A 236 7.89 8.72 -19.64
C ASP A 236 7.41 7.27 -19.46
N GLY A 237 7.46 6.49 -20.54
CA GLY A 237 7.02 5.09 -20.57
C GLY A 237 7.76 4.15 -19.62
N THR A 238 8.91 4.57 -19.08
CA THR A 238 9.71 3.83 -18.09
C THR A 238 9.49 4.30 -16.65
N GLY A 239 8.68 5.35 -16.45
CA GLY A 239 8.46 5.98 -15.14
C GLY A 239 9.51 7.04 -14.78
N THR A 240 10.34 7.48 -15.74
CA THR A 240 11.29 8.57 -15.51
C THR A 240 10.58 9.92 -15.59
N LEU A 241 10.80 10.82 -14.60
CA LEU A 241 10.20 12.14 -14.55
C LEU A 241 10.66 13.01 -15.74
N VAL A 242 9.70 13.49 -16.53
CA VAL A 242 9.88 14.41 -17.65
C VAL A 242 9.71 15.88 -17.23
N GLY A 243 8.77 16.14 -16.33
CA GLY A 243 8.50 17.48 -15.83
C GLY A 243 7.39 17.48 -14.78
N SER A 244 7.25 18.60 -14.08
CA SER A 244 6.19 18.79 -13.09
C SER A 244 5.71 20.24 -13.07
N ALA A 245 4.51 20.47 -12.53
CA ALA A 245 3.93 21.77 -12.34
C ALA A 245 3.21 21.84 -10.98
N ASN A 246 3.57 22.85 -10.18
CA ASN A 246 2.95 23.17 -8.90
C ASN A 246 2.86 24.72 -8.81
N PRO A 247 1.83 25.34 -9.42
CA PRO A 247 1.65 26.79 -9.38
C PRO A 247 1.14 27.25 -8.01
N ALA A 248 1.05 28.57 -7.81
CA ALA A 248 0.46 29.16 -6.60
C ALA A 248 -1.09 29.10 -6.56
N THR A 249 -1.72 28.57 -7.60
CA THR A 249 -3.18 28.33 -7.69
C THR A 249 -3.46 26.87 -7.37
N LEU A 250 -4.63 26.56 -6.81
CA LEU A 250 -5.00 25.19 -6.44
C LEU A 250 -5.05 24.21 -7.62
N GLY A 251 -5.47 24.66 -8.80
CA GLY A 251 -5.38 23.87 -10.03
C GLY A 251 -4.03 24.02 -10.72
N SER A 252 -3.61 23.02 -11.49
CA SER A 252 -2.29 22.95 -12.13
C SER A 252 -2.40 22.74 -13.65
N THR A 253 -1.47 23.30 -14.40
CA THR A 253 -1.31 23.05 -15.85
C THR A 253 0.14 22.71 -16.16
N LEU A 254 0.36 21.60 -16.84
CA LEU A 254 1.65 21.15 -17.30
C LEU A 254 1.67 21.08 -18.83
N ALA A 255 2.68 21.65 -19.46
CA ALA A 255 2.93 21.54 -20.88
C ALA A 255 4.38 21.10 -21.13
N ALA A 256 4.56 20.09 -21.97
CA ALA A 256 5.88 19.58 -22.34
C ALA A 256 5.94 19.27 -23.84
N THR A 257 7.09 19.53 -24.48
CA THR A 257 7.36 19.00 -25.83
C THR A 257 7.95 17.63 -25.67
N VAL A 258 7.28 16.63 -26.19
CA VAL A 258 7.65 15.22 -26.01
C VAL A 258 7.92 14.55 -27.37
N PRO A 259 8.85 13.59 -27.48
CA PRO A 259 8.89 12.63 -28.59
C PRO A 259 7.63 11.75 -28.57
N GLY A 260 7.36 11.00 -29.63
CA GLY A 260 6.31 9.99 -29.64
C GLY A 260 6.59 8.92 -28.57
N GLY A 261 5.54 8.42 -27.91
CA GLY A 261 5.67 7.40 -26.89
C GLY A 261 4.51 7.36 -25.91
N THR A 262 4.64 6.48 -24.92
CA THR A 262 3.72 6.40 -23.78
C THR A 262 4.21 7.30 -22.65
N TYR A 263 3.27 8.02 -22.03
CA TYR A 263 3.51 8.93 -20.89
C TYR A 263 2.51 8.64 -19.79
N TYR A 264 2.88 9.02 -18.57
CA TYR A 264 2.01 8.94 -17.41
C TYR A 264 1.92 10.31 -16.76
N VAL A 265 0.71 10.75 -16.46
CA VAL A 265 0.44 11.97 -15.70
C VAL A 265 -0.05 11.57 -14.33
N ALA A 266 0.65 12.00 -13.29
CA ALA A 266 0.21 11.90 -11.92
C ALA A 266 -0.49 13.20 -11.50
N VAL A 267 -1.66 13.05 -10.89
CA VAL A 267 -2.40 14.10 -10.18
C VAL A 267 -2.28 13.79 -8.70
N ASP A 268 -1.70 14.70 -7.91
CA ASP A 268 -1.40 14.49 -6.50
C ASP A 268 -1.74 15.74 -5.69
N GLY A 269 -2.11 15.56 -4.42
CA GLY A 269 -2.35 16.63 -3.47
C GLY A 269 -1.04 17.16 -2.89
N THR A 270 -0.92 18.47 -2.76
CA THR A 270 0.27 19.11 -2.20
C THR A 270 -0.09 20.19 -1.19
N GLY A 271 0.92 20.74 -0.51
CA GLY A 271 0.79 21.87 0.39
C GLY A 271 1.50 23.11 -0.12
N VAL A 272 1.23 24.24 0.52
CA VAL A 272 1.92 25.53 0.29
C VAL A 272 2.64 25.97 1.56
N GLY A 273 3.96 26.15 1.46
CA GLY A 273 4.77 26.61 2.60
C GLY A 273 4.93 25.53 3.68
N THR A 274 4.57 25.87 4.90
CA THR A 274 4.59 24.99 6.08
C THR A 274 3.31 25.18 6.88
N GLY A 275 3.01 24.33 7.85
CA GLY A 275 1.88 24.51 8.75
C GLY A 275 1.84 25.85 9.51
N ALA A 276 2.95 26.61 9.56
CA ALA A 276 3.02 27.96 10.15
C ALA A 276 2.83 29.10 9.13
N THR A 277 3.07 28.84 7.84
CA THR A 277 3.07 29.86 6.76
C THR A 277 2.12 29.55 5.62
N GLY A 278 1.49 28.41 5.65
CA GLY A 278 0.57 27.88 4.67
C GLY A 278 -0.10 26.62 5.22
N TYR A 279 -0.20 25.56 4.45
CA TYR A 279 -0.76 24.26 4.84
C TYR A 279 0.07 23.13 4.23
N THR A 280 0.04 21.97 4.88
CA THR A 280 0.73 20.76 4.40
C THR A 280 -0.16 19.99 3.41
N ASP A 281 0.35 18.91 2.87
CA ASP A 281 -0.37 17.95 2.02
C ASP A 281 -1.38 17.09 2.79
N TYR A 282 -1.35 17.10 4.12
CA TYR A 282 -2.13 16.22 5.01
C TYR A 282 -3.61 16.13 4.63
N ALA A 283 -4.28 17.25 4.39
CA ALA A 283 -5.67 17.30 4.00
C ALA A 283 -5.89 18.01 2.67
N SER A 284 -4.88 18.04 1.82
CA SER A 284 -4.99 18.47 0.42
C SER A 284 -5.64 17.36 -0.39
N LEU A 285 -6.91 17.11 -0.10
CA LEU A 285 -7.74 16.01 -0.60
C LEU A 285 -8.98 16.60 -1.26
N GLY A 286 -9.54 15.93 -2.29
CA GLY A 286 -10.76 16.40 -2.92
C GLY A 286 -10.86 16.06 -4.40
N GLN A 287 -11.91 16.55 -5.02
CA GLN A 287 -12.25 16.25 -6.40
C GLN A 287 -11.42 17.07 -7.39
N PHE A 288 -11.08 16.43 -8.52
CA PHE A 288 -10.45 17.11 -9.64
C PHE A 288 -11.06 16.72 -10.99
N SER A 289 -10.83 17.57 -11.99
CA SER A 289 -11.04 17.27 -13.40
C SER A 289 -9.73 17.38 -14.16
N LEU A 290 -9.36 16.38 -14.95
CA LEU A 290 -8.19 16.39 -15.81
C LEU A 290 -8.62 16.57 -17.25
N ASN A 291 -8.06 17.57 -17.93
CA ASN A 291 -8.30 17.84 -19.35
C ASN A 291 -6.96 18.07 -20.05
N GLY A 292 -6.86 17.70 -21.33
CA GLY A 292 -5.62 17.91 -22.03
C GLY A 292 -5.70 17.68 -23.53
N THR A 293 -4.58 17.91 -24.20
CA THR A 293 -4.41 17.63 -25.62
C THR A 293 -3.04 17.06 -25.90
N VAL A 294 -2.99 16.17 -26.90
CA VAL A 294 -1.77 15.48 -27.32
C VAL A 294 -1.83 15.21 -28.83
N ALA A 295 -0.67 15.14 -29.50
CA ALA A 295 -0.61 14.66 -30.87
C ALA A 295 -0.98 13.16 -30.93
N ALA A 296 -1.62 12.74 -32.01
CA ALA A 296 -1.96 11.33 -32.22
C ALA A 296 -0.69 10.45 -32.23
N PRO A 297 -0.68 9.31 -31.52
CA PRO A 297 0.46 8.39 -31.56
C PRO A 297 0.64 7.79 -32.94
N VAL A 298 1.84 7.33 -33.23
CA VAL A 298 2.18 6.60 -34.46
C VAL A 298 2.36 5.13 -34.11
N GLY A 299 1.52 4.26 -34.69
CA GLY A 299 1.52 2.83 -34.42
C GLY A 299 0.64 2.40 -33.24
N LEU A 300 0.68 1.12 -32.92
CA LEU A 300 -0.04 0.47 -31.83
C LEU A 300 0.95 0.06 -30.72
N PRO A 301 0.57 0.21 -29.46
CA PRO A 301 1.45 -0.18 -28.36
C PRO A 301 1.69 -1.68 -28.31
N PRO A 302 2.82 -2.13 -27.73
CA PRO A 302 3.16 -3.54 -27.64
C PRO A 302 2.18 -4.30 -26.73
N VAL A 303 2.05 -5.59 -26.99
CA VAL A 303 1.41 -6.55 -26.10
C VAL A 303 2.47 -7.09 -25.14
N VAL A 304 2.21 -7.11 -23.85
CA VAL A 304 3.15 -7.55 -22.81
C VAL A 304 2.70 -8.89 -22.24
N SER A 305 3.65 -9.81 -22.11
CA SER A 305 3.50 -11.06 -21.38
C SER A 305 4.63 -11.20 -20.38
N VAL A 306 4.33 -11.45 -19.12
CA VAL A 306 5.29 -11.65 -18.04
C VAL A 306 5.16 -13.04 -17.45
N GLY A 307 6.25 -13.79 -17.42
CA GLY A 307 6.32 -15.13 -16.84
C GLY A 307 7.46 -15.23 -15.84
N ALA A 308 7.31 -16.11 -14.84
CA ALA A 308 8.35 -16.41 -13.87
C ALA A 308 8.38 -17.92 -13.57
N THR A 309 9.58 -18.48 -13.47
CA THR A 309 9.80 -19.84 -12.99
C THR A 309 10.54 -19.77 -11.67
N VAL A 310 9.83 -20.07 -10.59
CA VAL A 310 10.34 -20.08 -9.22
C VAL A 310 10.70 -21.51 -8.85
N PRO A 311 11.92 -21.81 -8.39
CA PRO A 311 12.28 -23.16 -7.93
C PRO A 311 11.55 -23.47 -6.60
N ALA A 312 11.36 -24.76 -6.32
CA ALA A 312 10.75 -25.23 -5.08
C ALA A 312 11.54 -24.79 -3.82
N SER A 313 12.84 -24.53 -3.96
CA SER A 313 13.69 -23.94 -2.93
C SER A 313 14.89 -23.23 -3.58
N GLY A 314 15.38 -22.20 -2.90
CA GLY A 314 16.41 -21.31 -3.42
C GLY A 314 15.88 -19.93 -3.76
N LEU A 315 16.79 -19.01 -4.06
CA LEU A 315 16.48 -17.59 -4.24
C LEU A 315 16.60 -17.12 -5.70
N ALA A 316 16.99 -18.00 -6.63
CA ALA A 316 17.16 -17.66 -8.05
C ALA A 316 15.85 -17.93 -8.81
N VAL A 317 15.36 -16.93 -9.54
CA VAL A 317 14.14 -16.99 -10.35
C VAL A 317 14.51 -16.70 -11.80
N SER A 318 13.95 -17.47 -12.73
CA SER A 318 14.07 -17.20 -14.18
C SER A 318 12.80 -16.51 -14.64
N PHE A 319 12.96 -15.35 -15.29
CA PHE A 319 11.86 -14.55 -15.84
C PHE A 319 11.79 -14.70 -17.35
N SER A 320 10.61 -14.47 -17.92
CA SER A 320 10.38 -14.60 -19.36
C SER A 320 9.40 -13.54 -19.85
N SER A 321 9.75 -12.88 -20.94
CA SER A 321 8.87 -12.02 -21.72
C SER A 321 8.24 -12.75 -22.92
N ALA A 322 8.34 -14.07 -22.97
CA ALA A 322 7.80 -14.86 -24.08
C ALA A 322 6.29 -14.63 -24.22
N GLY A 323 5.86 -14.28 -25.44
CA GLY A 323 4.48 -13.87 -25.76
C GLY A 323 4.29 -12.36 -25.83
N SER A 324 5.29 -11.55 -25.44
CA SER A 324 5.30 -10.13 -25.76
C SER A 324 5.54 -9.92 -27.26
N SER A 325 4.79 -9.01 -27.88
CA SER A 325 4.86 -8.73 -29.33
C SER A 325 4.52 -7.28 -29.63
N ASP A 326 5.08 -6.79 -30.73
CA ASP A 326 4.67 -5.53 -31.36
C ASP A 326 3.63 -5.84 -32.44
N PRO A 327 2.37 -5.28 -32.35
CA PRO A 327 1.35 -5.52 -33.37
C PRO A 327 1.70 -4.98 -34.75
N ASP A 328 2.51 -3.90 -34.82
CA ASP A 328 2.98 -3.29 -36.06
C ASP A 328 4.25 -3.98 -36.60
N GLY A 329 4.83 -4.84 -35.80
CA GLY A 329 6.08 -5.55 -36.07
C GLY A 329 7.30 -4.69 -35.77
N GLY A 330 8.29 -5.24 -35.13
CA GLY A 330 9.53 -4.50 -34.80
C GLY A 330 10.27 -5.08 -33.60
N ALA A 331 11.37 -4.42 -33.29
CA ALA A 331 12.17 -4.77 -32.12
C ALA A 331 11.51 -4.21 -30.84
N LEU A 332 11.54 -5.02 -29.79
CA LEU A 332 11.07 -4.63 -28.46
C LEU A 332 12.26 -4.37 -27.54
N ILE A 333 12.10 -3.38 -26.67
CA ILE A 333 12.98 -3.08 -25.55
C ILE A 333 12.26 -3.54 -24.28
N TYR A 334 13.02 -4.11 -23.34
CA TYR A 334 12.51 -4.66 -22.08
C TYR A 334 13.12 -3.91 -20.90
N ASP A 335 12.30 -3.62 -19.90
CA ASP A 335 12.75 -3.06 -18.63
C ASP A 335 12.06 -3.80 -17.48
N TRP A 336 12.85 -4.56 -16.73
CA TRP A 336 12.40 -5.34 -15.59
C TRP A 336 12.75 -4.64 -14.29
N ASP A 337 11.80 -4.54 -13.38
CA ASP A 337 12.04 -4.28 -11.95
C ASP A 337 11.68 -5.53 -11.16
N PHE A 338 12.64 -6.03 -10.36
CA PHE A 338 12.46 -7.25 -9.55
C PHE A 338 11.76 -7.00 -8.21
N GLY A 339 11.23 -5.79 -7.95
CA GLY A 339 10.49 -5.43 -6.74
C GLY A 339 11.36 -5.22 -5.50
N ASN A 340 12.67 -5.02 -5.69
CA ASN A 340 13.62 -4.72 -4.61
C ASN A 340 14.68 -3.67 -5.01
N GLY A 341 14.39 -2.90 -6.08
CA GLY A 341 15.25 -1.87 -6.65
C GLY A 341 16.30 -2.37 -7.62
N ALA A 342 16.37 -3.68 -7.92
CA ALA A 342 17.22 -4.23 -8.97
C ALA A 342 16.45 -4.34 -10.28
N THR A 343 17.12 -4.06 -11.40
CA THR A 343 16.52 -4.00 -12.75
C THR A 343 17.27 -4.84 -13.78
N SER A 344 16.66 -5.07 -14.96
CA SER A 344 17.31 -5.76 -16.09
C SER A 344 16.66 -5.37 -17.43
N ALA A 345 17.48 -5.15 -18.45
CA ALA A 345 17.04 -4.93 -19.84
C ALA A 345 17.03 -6.20 -20.71
N ALA A 346 17.32 -7.36 -20.16
CA ALA A 346 17.31 -8.62 -20.90
C ALA A 346 15.88 -9.10 -21.14
N ALA A 347 15.58 -9.66 -22.31
CA ALA A 347 14.26 -10.21 -22.61
C ALA A 347 13.84 -11.32 -21.62
N ASN A 348 14.78 -12.18 -21.22
CA ASN A 348 14.53 -13.30 -20.31
C ASN A 348 15.63 -13.37 -19.23
N PRO A 349 15.59 -12.51 -18.20
CA PRO A 349 16.63 -12.48 -17.18
C PRO A 349 16.48 -13.61 -16.15
N THR A 350 17.58 -13.93 -15.49
CA THR A 350 17.57 -14.69 -14.23
C THR A 350 18.08 -13.78 -13.13
N TYR A 351 17.34 -13.73 -12.01
CA TYR A 351 17.70 -12.91 -10.86
C TYR A 351 17.74 -13.73 -9.58
N THR A 352 18.74 -13.45 -8.72
CA THR A 352 18.87 -14.10 -7.40
C THR A 352 18.59 -13.09 -6.32
N TYR A 353 17.50 -13.30 -5.58
CA TYR A 353 17.13 -12.46 -4.45
C TYR A 353 18.08 -12.62 -3.27
N GLY A 354 18.31 -11.53 -2.54
CA GLY A 354 19.20 -11.55 -1.36
C GLY A 354 18.56 -12.17 -0.12
N ALA A 355 17.24 -12.31 -0.06
CA ALA A 355 16.49 -12.87 1.06
C ALA A 355 15.24 -13.61 0.60
N PRO A 356 14.71 -14.57 1.37
CA PRO A 356 13.38 -15.14 1.16
C PRO A 356 12.31 -14.06 1.31
N GLY A 357 11.25 -14.14 0.51
CA GLY A 357 10.16 -13.17 0.54
C GLY A 357 9.24 -13.29 -0.66
N THR A 358 8.21 -12.46 -0.68
CA THR A 358 7.33 -12.25 -1.83
C THR A 358 7.66 -10.91 -2.44
N TYR A 359 7.89 -10.89 -3.75
CA TYR A 359 8.27 -9.72 -4.52
C TYR A 359 7.29 -9.51 -5.66
N THR A 360 6.83 -8.28 -5.87
CA THR A 360 6.08 -7.89 -7.06
C THR A 360 7.09 -7.48 -8.12
N VAL A 361 7.12 -8.22 -9.23
CA VAL A 361 8.04 -8.00 -10.34
C VAL A 361 7.26 -7.38 -11.48
N SER A 362 7.75 -6.28 -12.03
CA SER A 362 7.17 -5.63 -13.20
C SER A 362 8.04 -5.74 -14.44
N LEU A 363 7.40 -5.75 -15.59
CA LEU A 363 8.01 -5.68 -16.91
C LEU A 363 7.36 -4.55 -17.70
N VAL A 364 8.15 -3.58 -18.14
CA VAL A 364 7.78 -2.63 -19.18
C VAL A 364 8.35 -3.10 -20.51
N VAL A 365 7.52 -3.13 -21.55
CA VAL A 365 7.94 -3.42 -22.94
C VAL A 365 7.68 -2.17 -23.77
N ILE A 366 8.67 -1.76 -24.57
CA ILE A 366 8.64 -0.54 -25.37
C ILE A 366 8.91 -0.92 -26.82
N ASP A 367 8.14 -0.38 -27.76
CA ASP A 367 8.32 -0.54 -29.19
C ASP A 367 9.26 0.52 -29.81
N ALA A 368 9.47 0.45 -31.12
CA ALA A 368 10.34 1.38 -31.85
C ALA A 368 9.75 2.81 -31.96
N SER A 369 8.45 3.00 -31.73
CA SER A 369 7.78 4.30 -31.74
C SER A 369 7.78 4.96 -30.35
N GLY A 370 8.27 4.26 -29.34
CA GLY A 370 8.31 4.69 -27.94
C GLY A 370 7.02 4.38 -27.17
N LEU A 371 6.04 3.71 -27.80
CA LEU A 371 4.85 3.27 -27.07
C LEU A 371 5.21 2.12 -26.14
N SER A 372 4.66 2.11 -24.95
CA SER A 372 4.95 1.09 -23.95
C SER A 372 3.72 0.51 -23.29
N ARG A 373 3.87 -0.70 -22.75
CA ARG A 373 2.91 -1.34 -21.85
C ARG A 373 3.66 -2.02 -20.72
N ALA A 374 3.03 -2.06 -19.55
CA ALA A 374 3.56 -2.71 -18.37
C ALA A 374 2.65 -3.87 -17.93
N ALA A 375 3.27 -4.89 -17.33
CA ALA A 375 2.57 -5.96 -16.64
C ALA A 375 3.38 -6.38 -15.40
N ALA A 376 2.71 -6.96 -14.41
CA ALA A 376 3.38 -7.44 -13.21
C ALA A 376 3.01 -8.88 -12.89
N THR A 377 3.88 -9.51 -12.10
CA THR A 377 3.65 -10.82 -11.48
C THR A 377 4.25 -10.84 -10.09
N THR A 378 3.76 -11.73 -9.23
CA THR A 378 4.36 -11.94 -7.90
C THR A 378 5.15 -13.23 -7.88
N VAL A 379 6.32 -13.20 -7.25
CA VAL A 379 7.16 -14.38 -7.01
C VAL A 379 7.42 -14.52 -5.51
N THR A 380 7.30 -15.76 -5.00
CA THR A 380 7.65 -16.06 -3.62
C THR A 380 8.86 -16.98 -3.61
N VAL A 381 9.99 -16.50 -3.12
CA VAL A 381 11.21 -17.28 -2.98
C VAL A 381 11.43 -17.71 -1.53
N VAL A 382 11.90 -18.95 -1.36
CA VAL A 382 12.16 -19.52 -0.04
C VAL A 382 13.62 -19.95 0.05
N ALA A 383 14.21 -19.85 1.24
CA ALA A 383 15.57 -20.33 1.44
C ALA A 383 15.69 -21.82 1.13
N ALA A 384 16.79 -22.23 0.51
CA ALA A 384 17.07 -23.64 0.34
C ALA A 384 17.22 -24.32 1.72
N THR A 385 16.55 -25.45 1.92
CA THR A 385 16.71 -26.22 3.11
C THR A 385 18.14 -26.82 3.13
N PRO A 386 18.95 -26.52 4.15
CA PRO A 386 20.32 -27.01 4.19
C PRO A 386 20.35 -28.54 4.25
N VAL A 387 21.29 -29.13 3.54
CA VAL A 387 21.49 -30.59 3.51
C VAL A 387 22.49 -31.01 4.56
N VAL A 388 22.35 -32.25 5.06
CA VAL A 388 23.35 -32.89 5.93
C VAL A 388 23.77 -34.25 5.36
N TYR A 389 25.00 -34.63 5.65
CA TYR A 389 25.58 -35.90 5.21
C TYR A 389 26.56 -36.50 6.24
N VAL A 390 26.86 -37.78 6.08
CA VAL A 390 27.86 -38.47 6.90
C VAL A 390 29.27 -38.18 6.37
N ALA A 391 30.02 -37.38 7.11
CA ALA A 391 31.37 -36.97 6.75
C ALA A 391 32.47 -37.92 7.30
N GLY A 392 32.15 -38.84 8.20
CA GLY A 392 33.11 -39.79 8.71
C GLY A 392 32.51 -40.77 9.71
N ILE A 393 33.10 -41.95 9.79
CA ILE A 393 32.85 -42.97 10.83
C ILE A 393 34.18 -43.44 11.36
N THR A 394 34.47 -43.18 12.63
CA THR A 394 35.67 -43.68 13.32
C THR A 394 35.30 -44.82 14.25
N MET A 395 35.95 -45.97 14.06
CA MET A 395 35.68 -47.17 14.82
C MET A 395 36.69 -47.33 15.96
N SER A 396 36.19 -47.69 17.12
CA SER A 396 37.00 -48.04 18.30
C SER A 396 36.36 -49.19 19.10
N LYS A 397 37.11 -49.80 20.02
CA LYS A 397 36.60 -50.88 20.91
C LYS A 397 36.98 -50.65 22.35
N VAL A 398 36.08 -51.05 23.24
CA VAL A 398 36.30 -51.10 24.69
C VAL A 398 36.31 -52.55 25.12
N VAL A 399 37.38 -52.95 25.80
CA VAL A 399 37.53 -54.31 26.33
C VAL A 399 37.30 -54.30 27.85
N SER A 400 36.52 -55.25 28.35
CA SER A 400 36.21 -55.39 29.75
C SER A 400 36.15 -56.90 30.15
N SER A 401 36.03 -57.22 31.44
CA SER A 401 35.82 -58.57 31.91
C SER A 401 34.52 -59.21 31.37
N ARG A 402 33.55 -58.43 30.95
CA ARG A 402 32.25 -58.83 30.34
C ARG A 402 32.37 -59.17 28.85
N GLY A 403 33.45 -58.74 28.18
CA GLY A 403 33.65 -58.87 26.75
C GLY A 403 34.06 -57.58 26.08
N THR A 404 33.96 -57.52 24.75
CA THR A 404 34.31 -56.40 23.93
C THR A 404 33.04 -55.71 23.38
N GLN A 405 33.04 -54.40 23.42
CA GLN A 405 32.03 -53.53 22.82
C GLN A 405 32.70 -52.66 21.73
N ALA A 406 32.15 -52.62 20.56
CA ALA A 406 32.57 -51.67 19.52
C ALA A 406 31.84 -50.33 19.68
N ARG A 407 32.50 -49.27 19.28
CA ARG A 407 31.98 -47.90 19.20
C ARG A 407 32.23 -47.32 17.84
N ALA A 408 31.21 -46.73 17.24
CA ALA A 408 31.27 -45.94 16.02
C ALA A 408 31.03 -44.46 16.38
N VAL A 409 32.00 -43.61 16.12
CA VAL A 409 31.84 -42.15 16.21
C VAL A 409 31.49 -41.67 14.82
N VAL A 410 30.25 -41.22 14.63
CA VAL A 410 29.76 -40.69 13.34
C VAL A 410 29.85 -39.18 13.37
N THR A 411 30.46 -38.59 12.33
CA THR A 411 30.57 -37.15 12.11
C THR A 411 29.59 -36.74 11.03
N VAL A 412 28.78 -35.72 11.34
CA VAL A 412 27.80 -35.14 10.43
C VAL A 412 28.20 -33.70 10.07
N ARG A 413 28.17 -33.40 8.78
CA ARG A 413 28.40 -32.04 8.24
C ARG A 413 27.24 -31.57 7.38
N ASP A 414 27.12 -30.25 7.25
CA ASP A 414 26.22 -29.62 6.24
C ASP A 414 26.86 -29.56 4.85
N GLY A 415 26.08 -29.11 3.87
CA GLY A 415 26.55 -28.95 2.49
C GLY A 415 27.71 -27.98 2.32
N SER A 416 27.95 -27.09 3.26
CA SER A 416 29.09 -26.15 3.34
C SER A 416 30.29 -26.75 4.11
N GLY A 417 30.17 -27.96 4.64
CA GLY A 417 31.22 -28.64 5.37
C GLY A 417 31.29 -28.29 6.86
N ASN A 418 30.34 -27.54 7.41
CA ASN A 418 30.31 -27.25 8.85
C ASN A 418 29.79 -28.45 9.68
N LEU A 419 30.27 -28.59 10.89
CA LEU A 419 29.80 -29.61 11.83
C LEU A 419 28.37 -29.26 12.32
N VAL A 420 27.45 -30.25 12.30
CA VAL A 420 26.04 -30.01 12.61
C VAL A 420 25.62 -30.73 13.89
N PRO A 421 25.24 -30.01 14.96
CA PRO A 421 24.69 -30.59 16.19
C PRO A 421 23.20 -30.97 16.01
N ASN A 422 22.68 -31.75 16.98
CA ASN A 422 21.25 -32.12 17.08
C ASN A 422 20.69 -32.95 15.91
N ILE A 423 21.54 -33.55 15.07
CA ILE A 423 21.10 -34.47 14.02
C ILE A 423 21.02 -35.88 14.61
N THR A 424 19.88 -36.52 14.47
CA THR A 424 19.69 -37.92 14.83
C THR A 424 20.34 -38.80 13.76
N VAL A 425 21.34 -39.59 14.15
CA VAL A 425 21.95 -40.59 13.32
C VAL A 425 21.31 -41.94 13.64
N ASN A 426 20.70 -42.56 12.63
CA ASN A 426 20.17 -43.91 12.72
C ASN A 426 21.17 -44.88 12.09
N GLY A 427 21.48 -45.97 12.76
CA GLY A 427 22.43 -46.94 12.25
C GLY A 427 22.15 -48.36 12.76
N LYS A 428 22.82 -49.30 12.13
CA LYS A 428 22.69 -50.73 12.41
C LYS A 428 24.05 -51.35 12.65
N TRP A 429 24.17 -52.08 13.75
CA TRP A 429 25.25 -53.01 13.98
C TRP A 429 24.96 -54.37 13.33
N SER A 430 25.98 -54.99 12.77
CA SER A 430 25.97 -56.34 12.18
C SER A 430 27.31 -57.06 12.41
N GLY A 431 27.42 -58.31 12.01
CA GLY A 431 28.57 -59.15 12.29
C GLY A 431 28.49 -59.76 13.68
N LEU A 432 29.42 -59.45 14.58
CA LEU A 432 29.47 -60.00 15.95
C LEU A 432 28.23 -59.72 16.80
N THR A 433 27.57 -58.60 16.54
CA THR A 433 26.31 -58.22 17.22
C THR A 433 25.35 -57.67 16.17
N SER A 434 24.03 -57.74 16.44
CA SER A 434 23.01 -57.17 15.56
C SER A 434 22.05 -56.33 16.38
N SER A 435 21.95 -55.04 16.08
CA SER A 435 21.02 -54.12 16.72
C SER A 435 20.88 -52.82 15.91
N ASN A 436 19.68 -52.27 15.91
CA ASN A 436 19.48 -50.89 15.48
C ASN A 436 19.80 -49.94 16.63
N VAL A 437 20.46 -48.85 16.33
CA VAL A 437 20.85 -47.83 17.30
C VAL A 437 20.64 -46.45 16.72
N SER A 438 20.36 -45.52 17.61
CA SER A 438 20.25 -44.09 17.21
C SER A 438 20.81 -43.21 18.30
N GLY A 439 21.21 -41.98 17.89
CA GLY A 439 21.69 -40.96 18.82
C GLY A 439 21.81 -39.62 18.12
N LYS A 440 21.82 -38.53 18.89
CA LYS A 440 21.96 -37.19 18.38
C LYS A 440 23.40 -36.69 18.41
N THR A 441 23.83 -35.99 17.38
CA THR A 441 25.12 -35.30 17.36
C THR A 441 25.16 -34.20 18.42
N GLY A 442 26.28 -34.14 19.17
CA GLY A 442 26.58 -33.07 20.11
C GLY A 442 27.12 -31.82 19.45
N ALA A 443 27.58 -30.85 20.22
CA ALA A 443 28.11 -29.56 19.75
C ALA A 443 29.27 -29.72 18.74
N THR A 444 29.99 -30.81 18.76
CA THR A 444 31.08 -31.16 17.83
C THR A 444 30.61 -31.83 16.53
N GLY A 445 29.29 -31.89 16.28
CA GLY A 445 28.72 -32.55 15.09
C GLY A 445 28.93 -34.07 15.09
N THR A 446 29.27 -34.69 16.24
CA THR A 446 29.54 -36.12 16.36
C THR A 446 28.59 -36.81 17.31
N VAL A 447 28.38 -38.11 17.07
CA VAL A 447 27.66 -38.99 17.98
C VAL A 447 28.40 -40.32 18.10
N THR A 448 28.44 -40.87 19.30
CA THR A 448 29.01 -42.23 19.57
C THR A 448 27.88 -43.24 19.72
N LEU A 449 27.86 -44.22 18.83
CA LEU A 449 26.89 -45.32 18.84
C LEU A 449 27.62 -46.62 19.19
N SER A 450 27.12 -47.33 20.18
CA SER A 450 27.78 -48.51 20.74
C SER A 450 27.08 -49.81 20.37
N SER A 451 27.83 -50.86 20.11
CA SER A 451 27.33 -52.23 19.95
C SER A 451 26.91 -52.85 21.29
N ALA A 452 26.25 -53.99 21.24
CA ALA A 452 26.20 -54.87 22.40
C ALA A 452 27.62 -55.44 22.76
N VAL A 453 27.80 -55.78 24.01
CA VAL A 453 29.02 -56.44 24.49
C VAL A 453 29.01 -57.95 24.16
N THR A 454 30.11 -58.50 23.62
CA THR A 454 30.19 -59.93 23.29
C THR A 454 31.60 -60.52 23.62
N LYS A 455 31.63 -61.79 23.93
CA LYS A 455 32.85 -62.55 24.09
C LYS A 455 33.28 -63.27 22.79
N ALA A 456 32.42 -63.37 21.81
CA ALA A 456 32.70 -63.98 20.52
C ALA A 456 33.81 -63.25 19.75
N ASN A 457 34.58 -63.97 18.93
CA ASN A 457 35.60 -63.40 18.05
C ASN A 457 35.03 -63.16 16.65
N GLY A 458 35.51 -62.12 15.95
CA GLY A 458 35.08 -61.75 14.59
C GLY A 458 35.06 -60.27 14.39
N THR A 459 34.25 -59.80 13.46
CA THR A 459 34.18 -58.39 13.03
C THR A 459 32.85 -57.73 13.44
N PHE A 460 32.94 -56.57 14.07
CA PHE A 460 31.80 -55.66 14.22
C PHE A 460 31.71 -54.80 12.97
N VAL A 461 30.52 -54.64 12.42
CA VAL A 461 30.25 -53.73 11.30
C VAL A 461 29.14 -52.78 11.74
N PHE A 462 29.36 -51.49 11.53
CA PHE A 462 28.38 -50.45 11.77
C PHE A 462 28.01 -49.80 10.43
N THR A 463 26.72 -49.60 10.15
CA THR A 463 26.24 -48.94 8.95
C THR A 463 25.23 -47.88 9.33
N VAL A 464 25.38 -46.66 8.80
CA VAL A 464 24.39 -45.59 8.92
C VAL A 464 23.23 -45.89 7.98
N SER A 465 22.00 -45.87 8.48
CA SER A 465 20.78 -46.07 7.70
C SER A 465 20.05 -44.76 7.35
N GLY A 466 20.36 -43.66 8.05
CA GLY A 466 19.78 -42.35 7.76
C GLY A 466 20.13 -41.30 8.80
N LEU A 467 19.94 -40.05 8.39
CA LEU A 467 20.04 -38.86 9.25
C LEU A 467 18.69 -38.17 9.30
N SER A 468 18.33 -37.56 10.43
CA SER A 468 17.15 -36.70 10.55
C SER A 468 17.41 -35.57 11.54
N GLY A 469 16.89 -34.37 11.23
CA GLY A 469 17.03 -33.19 12.10
C GLY A 469 16.11 -32.08 11.59
N ALA A 470 15.55 -31.28 12.52
CA ALA A 470 14.71 -30.18 12.16
C ALA A 470 15.51 -29.15 11.34
N GLY A 471 14.93 -28.72 10.20
CA GLY A 471 15.55 -27.73 9.31
C GLY A 471 16.65 -28.28 8.40
N TYR A 472 16.82 -29.63 8.30
CA TYR A 472 17.81 -30.25 7.43
C TYR A 472 17.20 -31.39 6.62
N VAL A 473 17.75 -31.60 5.43
CA VAL A 473 17.45 -32.74 4.55
C VAL A 473 18.70 -33.64 4.46
N TYR A 474 18.53 -34.95 4.68
CA TYR A 474 19.62 -35.89 4.49
C TYR A 474 19.90 -36.15 3.02
N ASN A 475 21.13 -35.84 2.58
CA ASN A 475 21.60 -36.14 1.24
C ASN A 475 22.63 -37.28 1.28
N ALA A 476 22.16 -38.49 1.06
CA ALA A 476 23.01 -39.70 1.09
C ALA A 476 24.09 -39.71 -0.02
N ALA A 477 23.91 -39.00 -1.12
CA ALA A 477 24.88 -38.93 -2.22
C ALA A 477 26.17 -38.17 -1.83
N LEU A 478 26.10 -37.31 -0.82
CA LEU A 478 27.27 -36.58 -0.29
C LEU A 478 28.04 -37.36 0.78
N ASN A 479 27.59 -38.53 1.23
CA ASN A 479 28.27 -39.28 2.23
C ASN A 479 29.68 -39.67 1.77
N THR A 480 30.69 -39.35 2.59
CA THR A 480 32.06 -39.80 2.32
C THR A 480 32.26 -41.26 2.77
N VAL A 481 31.43 -41.73 3.69
CA VAL A 481 31.42 -43.10 4.18
C VAL A 481 30.03 -43.45 4.73
N THR A 482 29.58 -44.68 4.53
CA THR A 482 28.28 -45.16 5.03
C THR A 482 28.43 -46.28 6.05
N SER A 483 29.58 -46.93 6.13
CA SER A 483 29.84 -48.03 7.10
C SER A 483 31.28 -48.01 7.57
N GLY A 484 31.51 -48.63 8.74
CA GLY A 484 32.84 -48.89 9.29
C GLY A 484 32.88 -50.24 9.96
N SER A 485 34.08 -50.84 10.06
CA SER A 485 34.27 -52.14 10.70
C SER A 485 35.48 -52.14 11.62
N ILE A 486 35.46 -53.03 12.60
CA ILE A 486 36.57 -53.25 13.52
C ILE A 486 36.59 -54.71 13.98
N VAL A 487 37.79 -55.32 13.95
CA VAL A 487 37.99 -56.67 14.41
C VAL A 487 38.22 -56.69 15.95
N LYS A 488 37.59 -57.61 16.57
CA LYS A 488 37.83 -57.85 18.02
C LYS A 488 39.23 -58.40 18.30
#